data_779138a24610d794eb69b7e606c01b8a
#
_entry.id   779138a24610d794eb69b7e606c01b8a
#
_cell.length_a   1.000
_cell.length_b   1.000
_cell.length_c   1.000
_cell.angle_alpha   90.00
_cell.angle_beta   90.00
_cell.angle_gamma   90.00
#
_symmetry.space_group_name_H-M   'P 1'
#
loop_
_entity.id
_entity.type
_entity.pdbx_description
1 polymer ?
#
loop_
_entity_poly.entity_id
_entity_poly.type
_entity_poly.pdbx_seq_one_letter_code
_entity_poly.pdbx_strand_id
1 'polypeptide(L)'
;DFLYGMVTGTSWVLVPESVKFNLTGKLPEGVYARDLILTIIGEIGANGCNYQAMEFTGEGAKTLSISDRMALCNMAVEAGAKTGIFEADEKAIEYLKEHGREPKAVYHSDPDAVYAREYTFDLSKVRPVVAKPDFVDNVVPAEEACGIEINEAFLGSCNNGRIEDLRVGAE
;
A
#
# COMPACT_ATOMS: atom_id res chain seq x y z
N ASP A 1 19.39 -7.48 18.48
CA ASP A 1 19.47 -6.89 17.12
C ASP A 1 19.29 -5.38 17.15
N PHE A 2 18.26 -4.83 17.84
CA PHE A 2 18.03 -3.38 17.93
C PHE A 2 19.26 -2.61 18.48
N LEU A 3 19.84 -3.08 19.58
CA LEU A 3 21.02 -2.47 20.17
C LEU A 3 22.22 -2.52 19.23
N TYR A 4 22.39 -3.64 18.51
CA TYR A 4 23.44 -3.76 17.50
C TYR A 4 23.27 -2.71 16.40
N GLY A 5 22.06 -2.55 15.87
CA GLY A 5 21.75 -1.53 14.88
C GLY A 5 22.01 -0.10 15.36
N MET A 6 21.70 0.21 16.63
CA MET A 6 21.98 1.52 17.22
C MET A 6 23.48 1.82 17.31
N VAL A 7 24.29 0.82 17.65
CA VAL A 7 25.74 1.00 17.83
C VAL A 7 26.48 1.03 16.52
N THR A 8 26.11 0.17 15.57
CA THR A 8 26.85 -0.02 14.31
C THR A 8 26.26 0.72 13.11
N GLY A 9 25.01 1.19 13.20
CA GLY A 9 24.27 1.73 12.07
C GLY A 9 23.88 0.70 11.01
N THR A 10 24.05 -0.59 11.30
CA THR A 10 23.77 -1.70 10.38
C THR A 10 22.89 -2.76 11.03
N SER A 11 22.13 -3.49 10.21
CA SER A 11 21.34 -4.64 10.64
C SER A 11 21.37 -5.71 9.57
N TRP A 12 21.16 -6.94 9.98
CA TRP A 12 20.99 -8.06 9.05
C TRP A 12 19.51 -8.30 8.81
N VAL A 13 19.17 -8.70 7.60
CA VAL A 13 17.80 -9.05 7.20
C VAL A 13 17.86 -10.33 6.39
N LEU A 14 16.99 -11.28 6.70
CA LEU A 14 16.72 -12.37 5.77
C LEU A 14 15.96 -11.79 4.57
N VAL A 15 16.51 -11.98 3.37
CA VAL A 15 15.87 -11.49 2.14
C VAL A 15 14.51 -12.20 1.99
N PRO A 16 13.40 -11.47 1.97
CA PRO A 16 12.07 -12.07 1.83
C PRO A 16 11.83 -12.52 0.39
N GLU A 17 10.99 -13.52 0.21
CA GLU A 17 10.39 -13.79 -1.09
C GLU A 17 9.45 -12.65 -1.48
N SER A 18 9.25 -12.43 -2.79
CA SER A 18 8.33 -11.41 -3.31
C SER A 18 7.01 -12.02 -3.74
N VAL A 19 5.93 -11.30 -3.45
CA VAL A 19 4.57 -11.55 -3.98
C VAL A 19 4.21 -10.40 -4.90
N LYS A 20 3.83 -10.71 -6.13
CA LYS A 20 3.51 -9.72 -7.15
C LYS A 20 2.02 -9.39 -7.16
N PHE A 21 1.73 -8.10 -7.16
CA PHE A 21 0.37 -7.54 -7.29
C PHE A 21 0.30 -6.74 -8.59
N ASN A 22 -0.22 -7.36 -9.63
CA ASN A 22 -0.44 -6.72 -10.92
C ASN A 22 -1.73 -5.90 -10.88
N LEU A 23 -1.62 -4.59 -10.95
CA LEU A 23 -2.72 -3.64 -10.91
C LEU A 23 -3.09 -3.22 -12.34
N THR A 24 -4.37 -3.34 -12.70
CA THR A 24 -4.91 -2.96 -14.00
C THR A 24 -6.00 -1.90 -13.85
N GLY A 25 -6.27 -1.15 -14.90
CA GLY A 25 -7.32 -0.11 -14.88
C GLY A 25 -6.97 1.09 -14.02
N LYS A 26 -8.00 1.77 -13.50
CA LYS A 26 -7.89 2.98 -12.69
C LYS A 26 -8.98 3.00 -11.62
N LEU A 27 -8.67 3.54 -10.44
CA LEU A 27 -9.65 3.72 -9.36
C LEU A 27 -10.81 4.62 -9.81
N PRO A 28 -12.06 4.25 -9.49
CA PRO A 28 -13.23 5.11 -9.70
C PRO A 28 -13.15 6.39 -8.88
N GLU A 29 -13.94 7.38 -9.24
CA GLU A 29 -14.13 8.59 -8.43
C GLU A 29 -14.70 8.23 -7.06
N GLY A 30 -14.19 8.88 -6.00
CA GLY A 30 -14.58 8.61 -4.61
C GLY A 30 -13.98 7.33 -4.02
N VAL A 31 -13.12 6.63 -4.76
CA VAL A 31 -12.38 5.46 -4.28
C VAL A 31 -10.90 5.80 -4.16
N TYR A 32 -10.29 5.44 -3.05
CA TYR A 32 -8.93 5.84 -2.70
C TYR A 32 -8.00 4.64 -2.51
N ALA A 33 -6.70 4.91 -2.43
CA ALA A 33 -5.68 3.88 -2.22
C ALA A 33 -5.93 3.04 -0.96
N ARG A 34 -6.58 3.61 0.06
CA ARG A 34 -6.96 2.88 1.26
C ARG A 34 -8.00 1.80 0.98
N ASP A 35 -8.98 2.08 0.13
CA ASP A 35 -9.97 1.08 -0.27
C ASP A 35 -9.30 -0.07 -1.03
N LEU A 36 -8.34 0.26 -1.90
CA LEU A 36 -7.58 -0.74 -2.63
C LEU A 36 -6.78 -1.65 -1.70
N ILE A 37 -5.99 -1.10 -0.78
CA ILE A 37 -5.17 -1.93 0.10
C ILE A 37 -6.03 -2.75 1.06
N LEU A 38 -7.13 -2.21 1.56
CA LEU A 38 -8.09 -2.97 2.38
C LEU A 38 -8.75 -4.09 1.57
N THR A 39 -9.11 -3.83 0.31
CA THR A 39 -9.63 -4.87 -0.58
C THR A 39 -8.62 -6.00 -0.77
N ILE A 40 -7.34 -5.66 -1.00
CA ILE A 40 -6.27 -6.63 -1.12
C ILE A 40 -6.13 -7.45 0.18
N ILE A 41 -6.06 -6.78 1.33
CA ILE A 41 -5.92 -7.44 2.63
C ILE A 41 -7.14 -8.32 2.93
N GLY A 42 -8.35 -7.85 2.62
CA GLY A 42 -9.58 -8.65 2.78
C GLY A 42 -9.58 -9.92 1.94
N GLU A 43 -8.93 -9.91 0.75
CA GLU A 43 -8.84 -11.09 -0.12
C GLU A 43 -7.74 -12.06 0.31
N ILE A 44 -6.55 -11.55 0.69
CA ILE A 44 -5.39 -12.40 1.00
C ILE A 44 -5.27 -12.74 2.49
N GLY A 45 -5.97 -12.01 3.36
CA GLY A 45 -5.90 -12.11 4.83
C GLY A 45 -4.75 -11.32 5.46
N ALA A 46 -4.86 -11.04 6.77
CA ALA A 46 -3.86 -10.33 7.56
C ALA A 46 -2.49 -11.04 7.64
N ASN A 47 -2.44 -12.33 7.31
CA ASN A 47 -1.21 -13.13 7.22
C ASN A 47 -0.84 -13.47 5.78
N GLY A 48 -1.50 -12.86 4.79
CA GLY A 48 -1.40 -13.20 3.39
C GLY A 48 -0.01 -13.09 2.79
N CYS A 49 0.82 -12.18 3.30
CA CYS A 49 2.20 -11.98 2.85
C CYS A 49 3.20 -12.07 4.01
N ASN A 50 2.96 -12.97 4.97
CA ASN A 50 3.78 -13.06 6.17
C ASN A 50 5.27 -13.22 5.84
N TYR A 51 6.09 -12.27 6.31
CA TYR A 51 7.54 -12.16 6.06
C TYR A 51 7.92 -12.03 4.57
N GLN A 52 7.01 -11.65 3.67
CA GLN A 52 7.27 -11.48 2.24
C GLN A 52 7.31 -9.99 1.86
N ALA A 53 7.81 -9.67 0.68
CA ALA A 53 7.72 -8.34 0.08
C ALA A 53 6.49 -8.29 -0.86
N MET A 54 5.69 -7.24 -0.77
CA MET A 54 4.59 -6.98 -1.70
C MET A 54 5.10 -6.05 -2.81
N GLU A 55 5.15 -6.54 -4.05
CA GLU A 55 5.56 -5.76 -5.21
C GLU A 55 4.33 -5.37 -6.04
N PHE A 56 4.06 -4.06 -6.13
CA PHE A 56 2.93 -3.52 -6.88
C PHE A 56 3.39 -3.08 -8.27
N THR A 57 2.83 -3.69 -9.31
CA THR A 57 3.21 -3.50 -10.71
C THR A 57 1.99 -3.26 -11.59
N GLY A 58 2.21 -3.17 -12.90
CA GLY A 58 1.16 -3.05 -13.91
C GLY A 58 0.81 -1.61 -14.28
N GLU A 59 -0.06 -1.48 -15.27
CA GLU A 59 -0.48 -0.17 -15.78
C GLU A 59 -1.32 0.62 -14.77
N GLY A 60 -2.11 -0.08 -13.95
CA GLY A 60 -2.89 0.53 -12.88
C GLY A 60 -1.99 1.18 -11.81
N ALA A 61 -0.83 0.58 -11.50
CA ALA A 61 0.12 1.15 -10.56
C ALA A 61 0.63 2.53 -11.01
N LYS A 62 0.77 2.75 -12.32
CA LYS A 62 1.19 4.02 -12.90
C LYS A 62 0.12 5.11 -12.80
N THR A 63 -1.16 4.74 -12.62
CA THR A 63 -2.25 5.71 -12.44
C THR A 63 -2.26 6.31 -11.04
N LEU A 64 -1.72 5.60 -10.05
CA LEU A 64 -1.66 6.02 -8.65
C LEU A 64 -0.70 7.20 -8.45
N SER A 65 -1.08 8.12 -7.58
CA SER A 65 -0.21 9.20 -7.10
C SER A 65 0.89 8.65 -6.19
N ILE A 66 1.90 9.45 -5.88
CA ILE A 66 2.93 9.05 -4.91
C ILE A 66 2.31 8.86 -3.52
N SER A 67 1.35 9.69 -3.11
CA SER A 67 0.61 9.53 -1.86
C SER A 67 -0.13 8.20 -1.79
N ASP A 68 -0.80 7.80 -2.88
CA ASP A 68 -1.48 6.50 -2.96
C ASP A 68 -0.50 5.33 -2.81
N ARG A 69 0.63 5.39 -3.53
CA ARG A 69 1.67 4.35 -3.44
C ARG A 69 2.26 4.25 -2.03
N MET A 70 2.48 5.39 -1.38
CA MET A 70 2.94 5.42 0.02
C MET A 70 1.90 4.80 0.96
N ALA A 71 0.60 5.02 0.73
CA ALA A 71 -0.46 4.41 1.52
C ALA A 71 -0.48 2.88 1.38
N LEU A 72 -0.34 2.35 0.15
CA LEU A 72 -0.24 0.91 -0.07
C LEU A 72 1.00 0.30 0.61
N CYS A 73 2.17 0.92 0.43
CA CYS A 73 3.41 0.45 1.05
C CYS A 73 3.34 0.50 2.59
N ASN A 74 2.72 1.53 3.15
CA ASN A 74 2.55 1.66 4.59
C ASN A 74 1.71 0.52 5.18
N MET A 75 0.62 0.16 4.52
CA MET A 75 -0.29 -0.90 4.97
C MET A 75 0.14 -2.32 4.57
N ALA A 76 1.26 -2.50 3.89
CA ALA A 76 1.78 -3.83 3.60
C ALA A 76 2.04 -4.64 4.88
N VAL A 77 2.40 -3.97 5.98
CA VAL A 77 2.58 -4.60 7.30
C VAL A 77 1.29 -5.26 7.83
N GLU A 78 0.13 -4.73 7.46
CA GLU A 78 -1.17 -5.28 7.87
C GLU A 78 -1.49 -6.62 7.17
N ALA A 79 -0.79 -6.95 6.09
CA ALA A 79 -0.80 -8.25 5.44
C ALA A 79 0.33 -9.19 5.96
N GLY A 80 1.07 -8.77 7.00
CA GLY A 80 2.24 -9.48 7.54
C GLY A 80 3.52 -9.27 6.73
N ALA A 81 3.51 -8.41 5.71
CA ALA A 81 4.67 -8.20 4.84
C ALA A 81 5.79 -7.42 5.52
N LYS A 82 7.02 -7.65 5.06
CA LYS A 82 8.21 -6.88 5.48
C LYS A 82 8.26 -5.51 4.83
N THR A 83 7.74 -5.38 3.63
CA THR A 83 7.71 -4.12 2.87
C THR A 83 6.71 -4.18 1.74
N GLY A 84 6.26 -3.01 1.30
CA GLY A 84 5.60 -2.78 0.02
C GLY A 84 6.54 -2.01 -0.90
N ILE A 85 6.56 -2.36 -2.18
CA ILE A 85 7.47 -1.79 -3.17
C ILE A 85 6.68 -1.44 -4.43
N PHE A 86 6.91 -0.24 -4.95
CA PHE A 86 6.57 0.14 -6.33
C PHE A 86 7.85 0.35 -7.12
N GLU A 87 7.84 -0.07 -8.37
CA GLU A 87 8.90 0.27 -9.30
C GLU A 87 8.95 1.80 -9.47
N ALA A 88 10.15 2.37 -9.39
CA ALA A 88 10.33 3.79 -9.52
C ALA A 88 10.14 4.21 -10.99
N ASP A 89 9.17 5.08 -11.23
CA ASP A 89 8.87 5.71 -12.51
C ASP A 89 9.20 7.22 -12.48
N GLU A 90 8.87 7.92 -13.59
CA GLU A 90 9.08 9.35 -13.70
C GLU A 90 8.41 10.14 -12.58
N LYS A 91 7.20 9.75 -12.14
CA LYS A 91 6.50 10.40 -11.02
C LYS A 91 7.29 10.32 -9.71
N ALA A 92 7.90 9.16 -9.44
CA ALA A 92 8.72 8.96 -8.23
C ALA A 92 9.99 9.80 -8.29
N ILE A 93 10.63 9.88 -9.46
CA ILE A 93 11.84 10.67 -9.68
C ILE A 93 11.53 12.17 -9.54
N GLU A 94 10.42 12.63 -10.13
CA GLU A 94 9.97 14.03 -10.06
C GLU A 94 9.66 14.43 -8.61
N TYR A 95 8.91 13.59 -7.89
CA TYR A 95 8.63 13.80 -6.48
C TYR A 95 9.91 13.97 -5.63
N LEU A 96 10.94 13.16 -5.88
CA LEU A 96 12.22 13.31 -5.18
C LEU A 96 12.90 14.64 -5.50
N LYS A 97 12.90 15.07 -6.78
CA LYS A 97 13.47 16.34 -7.21
C LYS A 97 12.76 17.55 -6.60
N GLU A 98 11.43 17.54 -6.56
CA GLU A 98 10.63 18.57 -5.89
C GLU A 98 10.96 18.73 -4.41
N HIS A 99 11.41 17.63 -3.76
CA HIS A 99 11.86 17.62 -2.37
C HIS A 99 13.38 17.78 -2.20
N GLY A 100 14.05 18.28 -3.24
CA GLY A 100 15.50 18.55 -3.20
C GLY A 100 16.37 17.29 -3.10
N ARG A 101 15.87 16.16 -3.59
CA ARG A 101 16.56 14.86 -3.58
C ARG A 101 16.74 14.34 -4.99
N GLU A 102 17.78 13.54 -5.19
CA GLU A 102 17.99 12.78 -6.40
C GLU A 102 18.14 11.29 -6.05
N PRO A 103 17.60 10.39 -6.88
CA PRO A 103 17.79 8.97 -6.67
C PRO A 103 19.27 8.62 -6.88
N LYS A 104 19.85 7.88 -5.96
CA LYS A 104 21.22 7.34 -6.12
C LYS A 104 21.27 6.22 -7.14
N ALA A 105 20.18 5.47 -7.27
CA ALA A 105 19.99 4.40 -8.24
C ALA A 105 18.49 4.19 -8.44
N VAL A 106 18.11 3.67 -9.60
CA VAL A 106 16.76 3.20 -9.92
C VAL A 106 16.88 1.71 -10.19
N TYR A 107 16.07 0.94 -9.50
CA TYR A 107 16.05 -0.51 -9.63
C TYR A 107 14.76 -0.95 -10.28
N HIS A 108 14.85 -1.96 -11.14
CA HIS A 108 13.74 -2.63 -11.79
C HIS A 108 13.82 -4.12 -11.50
N SER A 109 12.69 -4.78 -11.47
CA SER A 109 12.66 -6.24 -11.37
C SER A 109 13.22 -6.86 -12.65
N ASP A 110 14.00 -7.92 -12.50
CA ASP A 110 14.54 -8.65 -13.63
C ASP A 110 13.40 -9.27 -14.47
N PRO A 111 13.55 -9.38 -15.80
CA PRO A 111 12.51 -9.96 -16.67
C PRO A 111 12.16 -11.41 -16.32
N ASP A 112 13.07 -12.13 -15.70
CA ASP A 112 12.94 -13.51 -15.24
C ASP A 112 12.78 -13.64 -13.73
N ALA A 113 12.40 -12.54 -13.04
CA ALA A 113 12.16 -12.55 -11.60
C ALA A 113 11.09 -13.60 -11.22
N VAL A 114 11.40 -14.36 -10.19
CA VAL A 114 10.51 -15.41 -9.67
C VAL A 114 9.76 -14.90 -8.45
N TYR A 115 8.44 -15.03 -8.48
CA TYR A 115 7.56 -14.62 -7.39
C TYR A 115 6.99 -15.85 -6.68
N ALA A 116 6.85 -15.78 -5.36
CA ALA A 116 6.22 -16.83 -4.56
C ALA A 116 4.74 -16.98 -4.95
N ARG A 117 4.07 -15.86 -5.28
CA ARG A 117 2.69 -15.80 -5.76
C ARG A 117 2.48 -14.56 -6.59
N GLU A 118 1.47 -14.61 -7.47
CA GLU A 118 1.05 -13.47 -8.26
C GLU A 118 -0.47 -13.28 -8.13
N TYR A 119 -0.90 -12.03 -7.95
CA TYR A 119 -2.29 -11.61 -7.90
C TYR A 119 -2.54 -10.54 -8.95
N THR A 120 -3.76 -10.46 -9.46
CA THR A 120 -4.18 -9.39 -10.37
C THR A 120 -5.44 -8.72 -9.84
N PHE A 121 -5.35 -7.39 -9.66
CA PHE A 121 -6.46 -6.57 -9.21
C PHE A 121 -6.84 -5.55 -10.28
N ASP A 122 -8.13 -5.56 -10.64
CA ASP A 122 -8.72 -4.56 -11.52
C ASP A 122 -9.20 -3.37 -10.68
N LEU A 123 -8.46 -2.27 -10.71
CA LEU A 123 -8.75 -1.07 -9.94
C LEU A 123 -10.14 -0.51 -10.21
N SER A 124 -10.68 -0.70 -11.42
CA SER A 124 -12.01 -0.20 -11.77
C SER A 124 -13.15 -0.90 -11.03
N LYS A 125 -12.87 -2.04 -10.39
CA LYS A 125 -13.83 -2.82 -9.61
C LYS A 125 -13.75 -2.55 -8.10
N VAL A 126 -12.73 -1.83 -7.67
CA VAL A 126 -12.60 -1.44 -6.26
C VAL A 126 -13.71 -0.45 -5.92
N ARG A 127 -14.30 -0.62 -4.76
CA ARG A 127 -15.34 0.24 -4.22
C ARG A 127 -14.99 0.64 -2.79
N PRO A 128 -15.68 1.65 -2.21
CA PRO A 128 -15.48 2.03 -0.84
C PRO A 128 -15.71 0.84 0.10
N VAL A 129 -14.77 0.60 1.00
CA VAL A 129 -14.80 -0.52 1.94
C VAL A 129 -14.46 -0.06 3.35
N VAL A 130 -14.86 -0.86 4.33
CA VAL A 130 -14.57 -0.66 5.75
C VAL A 130 -14.03 -1.96 6.34
N ALA A 131 -12.97 -1.87 7.12
CA ALA A 131 -12.54 -2.96 7.98
C ALA A 131 -13.30 -2.88 9.31
N LYS A 132 -14.11 -3.90 9.60
CA LYS A 132 -14.84 -3.98 10.88
C LYS A 132 -13.94 -4.53 11.98
N PRO A 133 -14.22 -4.22 13.26
CA PRO A 133 -13.56 -4.87 14.38
C PRO A 133 -13.64 -6.40 14.26
N ASP A 134 -12.68 -7.19 14.76
CA ASP A 134 -11.45 -6.76 15.47
C ASP A 134 -10.21 -6.86 14.57
N PHE A 135 -10.38 -7.27 13.31
CA PHE A 135 -9.27 -7.57 12.40
C PHE A 135 -9.33 -6.70 11.14
N VAL A 136 -8.15 -6.32 10.65
CA VAL A 136 -8.01 -5.45 9.46
C VAL A 136 -8.49 -6.14 8.18
N ASP A 137 -8.48 -7.45 8.12
CA ASP A 137 -8.98 -8.27 7.01
C ASP A 137 -10.48 -8.58 7.07
N ASN A 138 -11.16 -8.12 8.13
CA ASN A 138 -12.62 -8.17 8.22
C ASN A 138 -13.26 -7.06 7.36
N VAL A 139 -12.96 -7.07 6.08
CA VAL A 139 -13.33 -6.02 5.13
C VAL A 139 -14.70 -6.29 4.53
N VAL A 140 -15.54 -5.27 4.55
CA VAL A 140 -16.88 -5.28 3.94
C VAL A 140 -17.10 -4.03 3.09
N PRO A 141 -18.01 -4.06 2.11
CA PRO A 141 -18.48 -2.84 1.43
C PRO A 141 -18.95 -1.78 2.43
N ALA A 142 -18.65 -0.51 2.18
CA ALA A 142 -19.04 0.58 3.10
C ALA A 142 -20.56 0.66 3.32
N GLU A 143 -21.35 0.26 2.33
CA GLU A 143 -22.81 0.23 2.44
C GLU A 143 -23.31 -0.72 3.55
N GLU A 144 -22.57 -1.79 3.84
CA GLU A 144 -22.91 -2.74 4.91
C GLU A 144 -22.67 -2.17 6.33
N ALA A 145 -21.88 -1.11 6.44
CA ALA A 145 -21.62 -0.40 7.68
C ALA A 145 -22.54 0.82 7.89
N CYS A 146 -23.42 1.12 6.94
CA CYS A 146 -24.34 2.23 7.06
C CYS A 146 -25.31 2.06 8.25
N GLY A 147 -25.49 3.16 9.01
CA GLY A 147 -26.41 3.19 10.16
C GLY A 147 -25.79 2.72 11.48
N ILE A 148 -24.52 2.32 11.49
CA ILE A 148 -23.79 2.06 12.73
C ILE A 148 -23.47 3.41 13.38
N GLU A 149 -23.91 3.59 14.62
CA GLU A 149 -23.58 4.79 15.39
C GLU A 149 -22.11 4.77 15.81
N ILE A 150 -21.43 5.90 15.60
CA ILE A 150 -20.05 6.12 16.01
C ILE A 150 -19.98 7.31 16.97
N ASN A 151 -19.05 7.27 17.93
CA ASN A 151 -18.85 8.34 18.90
C ASN A 151 -17.78 9.32 18.46
N GLU A 152 -16.84 8.85 17.64
CA GLU A 152 -15.71 9.64 17.19
C GLU A 152 -15.28 9.18 15.80
N ALA A 153 -14.89 10.13 14.92
CA ALA A 153 -14.24 9.89 13.66
C ALA A 153 -12.85 10.55 13.67
N PHE A 154 -11.82 9.77 13.42
CA PHE A 154 -10.45 10.24 13.33
C PHE A 154 -9.92 10.12 11.90
N LEU A 155 -9.47 11.26 11.36
CA LEU A 155 -8.79 11.32 10.06
C LEU A 155 -7.34 11.71 10.27
N GLY A 156 -6.40 10.85 9.85
CA GLY A 156 -4.99 11.13 10.00
C GLY A 156 -4.12 9.90 10.11
N SER A 157 -3.04 10.02 10.89
CA SER A 157 -2.06 8.97 11.14
C SER A 157 -1.07 8.76 9.96
N CYS A 158 -0.21 7.74 10.07
CA CYS A 158 0.87 7.46 9.14
C CYS A 158 0.41 7.06 7.73
N ASN A 159 -0.80 6.49 7.62
CA ASN A 159 -1.33 6.04 6.33
C ASN A 159 -2.02 7.17 5.56
N ASN A 160 -2.98 7.86 6.17
CA ASN A 160 -3.82 8.89 5.54
C ASN A 160 -3.84 10.19 6.33
N GLY A 161 -2.69 10.82 6.52
CA GLY A 161 -2.53 12.13 7.16
C GLY A 161 -1.86 13.17 6.26
N ARG A 162 -1.77 12.94 4.96
CA ARG A 162 -1.20 13.86 3.99
C ARG A 162 -2.19 14.95 3.66
N ILE A 163 -1.71 16.03 3.05
CA ILE A 163 -2.56 17.18 2.73
C ILE A 163 -3.70 16.80 1.77
N GLU A 164 -3.46 15.84 0.87
CA GLU A 164 -4.46 15.32 -0.04
C GLU A 164 -5.60 14.64 0.70
N ASP A 165 -5.28 13.81 1.69
CA ASP A 165 -6.26 13.12 2.54
C ASP A 165 -7.11 14.12 3.34
N LEU A 166 -6.44 15.15 3.91
CA LEU A 166 -7.11 16.19 4.68
C LEU A 166 -8.03 17.06 3.82
N ARG A 167 -7.69 17.29 2.55
CA ARG A 167 -8.57 18.00 1.61
C ARG A 167 -9.83 17.22 1.32
N VAL A 168 -9.70 15.91 1.06
CA VAL A 168 -10.86 15.01 0.87
C VAL A 168 -11.77 15.02 2.11
N GLY A 169 -11.18 15.00 3.31
CA GLY A 169 -11.96 15.04 4.55
C GLY A 169 -12.60 16.40 4.86
N ALA A 170 -12.22 17.46 4.16
CA ALA A 170 -12.76 18.82 4.32
C ALA A 170 -13.92 19.11 3.34
N GLU A 171 -14.14 18.32 2.31
CA GLU A 171 -15.24 18.37 1.35
C GLU A 171 -16.50 17.66 1.88
#